data_d11df2170d49c25783b7095f73db37dd
#
_entry.id   d11df2170d49c25783b7095f73db37dd
#
_cell.length_a   1.000
_cell.length_b   1.000
_cell.length_c   1.000
_cell.angle_alpha   90.00
_cell.angle_beta   90.00
_cell.angle_gamma   90.00
#
_symmetry.space_group_name_H-M   'P 1'
#
loop_
_entity.id
_entity.type
_entity.pdbx_description
1 polymer ?
#
loop_
_entity_poly.entity_id
_entity_poly.type
_entity_poly.pdbx_seq_one_letter_code
_entity_poly.pdbx_strand_id
1 'polypeptide(L)'
;MKFFVIATRDIDQEVDQKLMDSEADHAALLYKNGFVREIYSRTDGKGAMLIAEAENEEELMNQLSTLPFSKANLLTFQVYGASPYRGFVRGI
;
A
#
# COMPACT_ATOMS: atom_id res chain seq x y z
N MET A 1 0.15 -1.36 -14.39
CA MET A 1 -0.63 -0.17 -14.05
C MET A 1 -0.21 0.34 -12.69
N LYS A 2 -0.02 1.63 -12.57
CA LYS A 2 0.41 2.26 -11.33
C LYS A 2 -0.81 2.59 -10.45
N PHE A 3 -0.69 2.33 -9.15
CA PHE A 3 -1.71 2.70 -8.18
C PHE A 3 -1.10 3.50 -7.05
N PHE A 4 -1.82 4.54 -6.64
CA PHE A 4 -1.55 5.26 -5.40
C PHE A 4 -2.48 4.71 -4.32
N VAL A 5 -1.91 4.34 -3.19
CA VAL A 5 -2.64 3.66 -2.12
C VAL A 5 -2.43 4.42 -0.82
N ILE A 6 -3.52 4.76 -0.17
CA ILE A 6 -3.49 5.32 1.18
C ILE A 6 -4.03 4.26 2.12
N ALA A 7 -3.16 3.76 2.99
CA ALA A 7 -3.50 2.76 3.99
C ALA A 7 -3.70 3.45 5.34
N THR A 8 -4.84 3.20 5.95
CA THR A 8 -5.17 3.72 7.28
C THR A 8 -5.30 2.57 8.25
N ARG A 9 -4.53 2.64 9.34
CA ARG A 9 -4.56 1.63 10.39
C ARG A 9 -5.55 2.03 11.48
N ASP A 10 -6.29 1.05 11.97
CA ASP A 10 -7.11 1.23 13.17
C ASP A 10 -6.18 1.33 14.39
N ILE A 11 -5.96 2.57 14.84
CA ILE A 11 -5.05 2.85 15.97
C ILE A 11 -5.67 2.54 17.33
N ASP A 12 -6.97 2.27 17.38
CA ASP A 12 -7.66 1.90 18.62
C ASP A 12 -7.42 0.44 18.99
N GLN A 13 -6.92 -0.37 18.06
CA GLN A 13 -6.54 -1.74 18.32
C GLN A 13 -5.06 -1.83 18.65
N GLU A 14 -4.75 -2.54 19.74
CA GLU A 14 -3.37 -2.81 20.10
C GLU A 14 -2.73 -3.78 19.13
N VAL A 15 -1.46 -3.55 18.84
CA VAL A 15 -0.66 -4.39 17.97
C VAL A 15 0.60 -4.77 18.73
N ASP A 16 0.83 -6.08 18.90
CA ASP A 16 2.05 -6.53 19.54
C ASP A 16 3.26 -6.40 18.62
N GLN A 17 4.44 -6.49 19.20
CA GLN A 17 5.68 -6.30 18.46
C GLN A 17 5.87 -7.38 17.39
N LYS A 18 5.42 -8.60 17.65
CA LYS A 18 5.52 -9.70 16.69
C LYS A 18 4.72 -9.42 15.42
N LEU A 19 3.52 -8.89 15.58
CA LEU A 19 2.68 -8.53 14.43
C LEU A 19 3.28 -7.34 13.67
N MET A 20 3.82 -6.35 14.38
CA MET A 20 4.50 -5.22 13.76
C MET A 20 5.72 -5.67 12.94
N ASP A 21 6.51 -6.58 13.49
CA ASP A 21 7.68 -7.12 12.79
C ASP A 21 7.26 -7.92 11.55
N SER A 22 6.21 -8.73 11.67
CA SER A 22 5.67 -9.49 10.53
C SER A 22 5.16 -8.58 9.42
N GLU A 23 4.50 -7.49 9.78
CA GLU A 23 4.02 -6.51 8.80
C GLU A 23 5.19 -5.86 8.06
N ALA A 24 6.21 -5.41 8.79
CA ALA A 24 7.39 -4.80 8.22
C ALA A 24 8.13 -5.76 7.28
N ASP A 25 8.28 -7.00 7.69
CA ASP A 25 8.94 -8.03 6.89
C ASP A 25 8.17 -8.30 5.60
N HIS A 26 6.85 -8.39 5.67
CA HIS A 26 6.02 -8.64 4.49
C HIS A 26 6.00 -7.44 3.53
N ALA A 27 5.94 -6.23 4.07
CA ALA A 27 6.04 -5.02 3.26
C ALA A 27 7.39 -4.96 2.52
N ALA A 28 8.47 -5.33 3.19
CA ALA A 28 9.79 -5.42 2.58
C ALA A 28 9.83 -6.46 1.44
N LEU A 29 9.16 -7.60 1.63
CA LEU A 29 9.05 -8.62 0.59
C LEU A 29 8.31 -8.09 -0.63
N LEU A 30 7.19 -7.40 -0.43
CA LEU A 30 6.42 -6.79 -1.52
C LEU A 30 7.21 -5.70 -2.25
N TYR A 31 8.05 -4.97 -1.54
CA TYR A 31 8.97 -4.03 -2.16
C TYR A 31 10.03 -4.75 -2.99
N LYS A 32 10.61 -5.80 -2.44
CA LYS A 32 11.68 -6.56 -3.10
C LYS A 32 11.19 -7.25 -4.37
N ASN A 33 9.95 -7.75 -4.40
CA ASN A 33 9.39 -8.41 -5.58
C ASN A 33 8.82 -7.44 -6.62
N GLY A 34 8.86 -6.14 -6.37
CA GLY A 34 8.46 -5.11 -7.32
C GLY A 34 7.01 -4.70 -7.27
N PHE A 35 6.19 -5.30 -6.41
CA PHE A 35 4.81 -4.87 -6.24
C PHE A 35 4.74 -3.47 -5.64
N VAL A 36 5.41 -3.24 -4.51
CA VAL A 36 5.55 -1.91 -3.91
C VAL A 36 6.74 -1.21 -4.54
N ARG A 37 6.51 -0.06 -5.15
CA ARG A 37 7.57 0.76 -5.77
C ARG A 37 8.10 1.83 -4.85
N GLU A 38 7.22 2.43 -4.05
CA GLU A 38 7.56 3.41 -3.01
C GLU A 38 6.62 3.20 -1.84
N ILE A 39 7.12 3.41 -0.64
CA ILE A 39 6.30 3.34 0.56
C ILE A 39 6.78 4.36 1.57
N TYR A 40 5.85 5.02 2.23
CA TYR A 40 6.11 6.08 3.20
C TYR A 40 5.22 5.89 4.40
N SER A 41 5.76 6.17 5.59
CA SER A 41 4.92 6.29 6.79
C SER A 41 4.21 7.64 6.75
N ARG A 42 2.94 7.64 7.12
CA ARG A 42 2.19 8.89 7.24
C ARG A 42 2.66 9.67 8.46
N THR A 43 2.80 10.97 8.30
CA THR A 43 3.25 11.83 9.42
C THR A 43 2.20 11.97 10.52
N ASP A 44 0.93 11.62 10.23
CA ASP A 44 -0.12 11.61 11.25
C ASP A 44 -0.10 10.34 12.11
N GLY A 45 0.79 9.39 11.83
CA GLY A 45 0.92 8.16 12.59
C GLY A 45 -0.18 7.13 12.33
N LYS A 46 -1.03 7.35 11.33
CA LYS A 46 -2.24 6.53 11.10
C LYS A 46 -2.09 5.51 9.98
N GLY A 47 -0.89 5.26 9.51
CA GLY A 47 -0.67 4.27 8.48
C GLY A 47 0.43 4.64 7.51
N ALA A 48 0.24 4.24 6.25
CA ALA A 48 1.25 4.40 5.21
C ALA A 48 0.61 4.89 3.92
N MET A 49 1.46 5.39 3.03
CA MET A 49 1.10 5.68 1.65
C MET A 49 2.08 4.93 0.77
N LEU A 50 1.59 4.34 -0.31
CA LEU A 50 2.47 3.60 -1.20
C LEU A 50 2.08 3.77 -2.66
N ILE A 51 3.06 3.53 -3.51
CA ILE A 51 2.87 3.40 -4.96
C ILE A 51 3.14 1.95 -5.31
N ALA A 52 2.17 1.30 -5.94
CA ALA A 52 2.23 -0.11 -6.29
C ALA A 52 2.00 -0.31 -7.79
N GLU A 53 2.54 -1.42 -8.30
CA GLU A 53 2.32 -1.86 -9.69
C GLU A 53 1.51 -3.16 -9.67
N ALA A 54 0.41 -3.17 -10.42
CA ALA A 54 -0.41 -4.34 -10.61
C ALA A 54 -1.11 -4.26 -11.97
N GLU A 55 -1.58 -5.37 -12.50
CA GLU A 55 -2.28 -5.38 -13.79
C GLU A 55 -3.63 -4.68 -13.72
N ASN A 56 -4.30 -4.82 -12.59
CA ASN A 56 -5.61 -4.25 -12.35
C ASN A 56 -5.87 -4.10 -10.84
N GLU A 57 -7.00 -3.51 -10.48
CA GLU A 57 -7.34 -3.28 -9.08
C GLU A 57 -7.57 -4.59 -8.31
N GLU A 58 -8.11 -5.61 -8.96
CA GLU A 58 -8.30 -6.92 -8.31
C GLU A 58 -6.97 -7.52 -7.88
N GLU A 59 -5.97 -7.52 -8.76
CA GLU A 59 -4.62 -7.98 -8.41
C GLU A 59 -4.00 -7.13 -7.31
N LEU A 60 -4.18 -5.80 -7.39
CA LEU A 60 -3.72 -4.89 -6.34
C LEU A 60 -4.29 -5.30 -4.98
N MET A 61 -5.60 -5.48 -4.90
CA MET A 61 -6.25 -5.82 -3.63
C MET A 61 -5.85 -7.22 -3.14
N ASN A 62 -5.64 -8.16 -4.05
CA ASN A 62 -5.14 -9.49 -3.69
C ASN A 62 -3.76 -9.40 -3.02
N GLN A 63 -2.87 -8.59 -3.57
CA GLN A 63 -1.54 -8.40 -2.98
C GLN A 63 -1.61 -7.66 -1.64
N LEU A 64 -2.41 -6.61 -1.55
CA LEU A 64 -2.58 -5.86 -0.30
C LEU A 64 -3.19 -6.72 0.81
N SER A 65 -4.06 -7.67 0.44
CA SER A 65 -4.70 -8.58 1.41
C SER A 65 -3.72 -9.58 2.04
N THR A 66 -2.52 -9.74 1.48
CA THR A 66 -1.49 -10.62 2.06
C THR A 66 -0.77 -10.01 3.24
N LEU A 67 -0.89 -8.69 3.44
CA LEU A 67 -0.26 -8.02 4.57
C LEU A 67 -0.82 -8.55 5.90
N PRO A 68 0.04 -8.83 6.89
CA PRO A 68 -0.43 -9.29 8.20
C PRO A 68 -1.46 -8.36 8.85
N PHE A 69 -1.28 -7.04 8.71
CA PHE A 69 -2.27 -6.09 9.22
C PHE A 69 -3.62 -6.18 8.49
N SER A 70 -3.61 -6.49 7.19
CA SER A 70 -4.85 -6.74 6.45
C SER A 70 -5.57 -7.98 6.96
N LYS A 71 -4.83 -9.05 7.19
CA LYS A 71 -5.38 -10.30 7.72
C LYS A 71 -5.95 -10.13 9.13
N ALA A 72 -5.43 -9.18 9.89
CA ALA A 72 -5.91 -8.85 11.23
C ALA A 72 -7.03 -7.81 11.22
N ASN A 73 -7.52 -7.42 10.05
CA ASN A 73 -8.56 -6.39 9.86
C ASN A 73 -8.18 -5.03 10.46
N LEU A 74 -6.89 -4.68 10.38
CA LEU A 74 -6.40 -3.42 10.93
C LEU A 74 -6.30 -2.31 9.89
N LEU A 75 -6.41 -2.63 8.60
CA LEU A 75 -6.19 -1.67 7.52
C LEU A 75 -7.46 -1.41 6.71
N THR A 76 -7.66 -0.16 6.36
CA THR A 76 -8.53 0.24 5.27
C THR A 76 -7.69 0.92 4.19
N PHE A 77 -8.10 0.78 2.93
CA PHE A 77 -7.35 1.30 1.80
C PHE A 77 -8.20 2.24 0.97
N GLN A 78 -7.59 3.36 0.57
CA GLN A 78 -8.09 4.17 -0.54
C GLN A 78 -7.11 3.95 -1.69
N VAL A 79 -7.62 3.57 -2.87
CA VAL A 79 -6.78 3.23 -4.01
C VAL A 79 -7.17 4.08 -5.22
N TYR A 80 -6.15 4.54 -5.94
CA TYR A 80 -6.33 5.37 -7.13
C TYR A 80 -5.43 4.84 -8.23
N GLY A 81 -6.03 4.38 -9.32
CA GLY A 81 -5.27 4.07 -10.52
C GLY A 81 -4.73 5.34 -11.15
N ALA A 82 -3.53 5.27 -11.71
CA ALA A 82 -2.87 6.42 -12.31
C ALA A 82 -2.35 6.10 -13.70
N SER A 83 -2.44 7.07 -14.58
CA SER A 83 -1.84 7.05 -15.90
C SER A 83 -0.98 8.29 -16.06
N PRO A 84 -0.08 8.33 -17.07
CA PRO A 84 0.72 9.53 -17.32
C PRO A 84 -0.17 10.76 -17.48
N TYR A 85 0.31 11.88 -16.95
CA TYR A 85 -0.45 13.12 -17.00
C TYR A 85 -0.64 13.58 -18.45
N ARG A 86 -1.87 13.63 -18.88
CA ARG A 86 -2.22 13.89 -20.27
C ARG A 86 -1.80 15.28 -20.77
N GLY A 87 -1.77 16.24 -19.86
CA GLY A 87 -1.38 17.60 -20.18
C GLY A 87 0.04 17.74 -20.72
N PHE A 88 0.94 16.82 -20.34
CA PHE A 88 2.33 16.86 -20.79
C PHE A 88 2.47 16.44 -22.26
N VAL A 89 1.57 15.64 -22.79
CA VAL A 89 1.66 15.18 -24.18
C VAL A 89 0.90 16.07 -25.14
N ARG A 90 0.12 17.00 -24.64
CA ARG A 90 -0.73 17.84 -25.46
C ARG A 90 0.03 18.82 -26.35
N GLY A 91 1.17 19.28 -25.90
CA GLY A 91 2.00 20.24 -26.63
C GLY A 91 3.13 19.62 -27.41
N ILE A 92 3.17 18.30 -27.51
CA ILE A 92 4.26 17.56 -28.15
C ILE A 92 3.94 17.26 -29.65
#